data_d7f0024feea8de1c08f6acd9273a67ea
#
_entry.id   d7f0024feea8de1c08f6acd9273a67ea
#
_cell.length_a   1.000
_cell.length_b   1.000
_cell.length_c   1.000
_cell.angle_alpha   90.00
_cell.angle_beta   90.00
_cell.angle_gamma   90.00
#
_symmetry.space_group_name_H-M   'P 1'
#
loop_
_entity.id
_entity.type
_entity.pdbx_description
1 polymer ?
#
loop_
_entity_poly.entity_id
_entity_poly.type
_entity_poly.pdbx_seq_one_letter_code
_entity_poly.pdbx_strand_id
1 'polypeptide(L)'
;MDWGELADATVLFPSFSGEEDGATPTLPSDGPVWSVLNPANPSGLKAQMAQLSGDVACTNSGFFVRGEDVIVDATATVEAGAYLIGPCYIGPRATVRSGAYVREYSWICADAVVGHATETKHAILLPGAKAPHFNYVGDSILGKGANLGAGTKLSNLRNDGGEVHLRHGQHRIPSGLRKFGAVLGEGVATGCNSVMNPGVVLGCNSVVWPNVTVTGVHEADSLHR
;
A
#
# COMPACT_ATOMS: atom_id res chain seq x y z
N MET A 1 3.11 1.61 -26.74
CA MET A 1 3.64 0.57 -25.86
C MET A 1 2.50 0.17 -24.98
N ASP A 2 2.17 -1.09 -25.02
CA ASP A 2 1.09 -1.61 -24.21
C ASP A 2 1.64 -1.78 -22.79
N TRP A 3 1.12 -1.02 -21.83
CA TRP A 3 1.47 -1.14 -20.39
C TRP A 3 0.77 -2.34 -19.76
N GLY A 4 -0.04 -3.07 -20.56
CA GLY A 4 -0.91 -4.12 -20.10
C GLY A 4 -0.27 -5.03 -19.05
N GLU A 5 0.88 -5.59 -19.37
CA GLU A 5 1.51 -6.56 -18.48
C GLU A 5 2.16 -5.94 -17.22
N LEU A 6 2.86 -4.80 -17.34
CA LEU A 6 3.58 -4.19 -16.20
C LEU A 6 2.68 -3.40 -15.22
N ALA A 7 1.43 -3.17 -15.63
CA ALA A 7 0.45 -2.44 -14.84
C ALA A 7 -0.74 -3.32 -14.42
N ASP A 8 -0.78 -4.57 -14.88
CA ASP A 8 -1.89 -5.48 -14.67
C ASP A 8 -1.86 -6.05 -13.23
N ALA A 9 -3.02 -6.02 -12.59
CA ALA A 9 -3.17 -6.57 -11.25
C ALA A 9 -2.85 -8.07 -11.19
N THR A 10 -3.18 -8.83 -12.23
CA THR A 10 -2.92 -10.29 -12.27
C THR A 10 -1.44 -10.62 -12.43
N VAL A 11 -0.65 -9.73 -13.01
CA VAL A 11 0.80 -9.88 -13.14
C VAL A 11 1.52 -9.45 -11.87
N LEU A 12 1.07 -8.38 -11.25
CA LEU A 12 1.68 -7.84 -10.03
C LEU A 12 1.24 -8.60 -8.77
N PHE A 13 0.06 -9.19 -8.78
CA PHE A 13 -0.52 -9.89 -7.64
C PHE A 13 -1.14 -11.24 -8.04
N PRO A 14 -0.33 -12.16 -8.59
CA PRO A 14 -0.82 -13.41 -9.20
C PRO A 14 -1.48 -14.37 -8.21
N SER A 15 -1.17 -14.28 -6.92
CA SER A 15 -1.77 -15.13 -5.89
C SER A 15 -2.90 -14.43 -5.11
N PHE A 16 -3.25 -13.19 -5.47
CA PHE A 16 -4.35 -12.47 -4.85
C PHE A 16 -5.66 -12.72 -5.60
N SER A 17 -6.52 -13.54 -5.02
CA SER A 17 -7.80 -13.93 -5.63
C SER A 17 -8.95 -12.94 -5.32
N GLY A 18 -8.79 -12.10 -4.30
CA GLY A 18 -9.88 -11.30 -3.72
C GLY A 18 -10.81 -12.08 -2.78
N GLU A 19 -10.57 -13.37 -2.57
CA GLU A 19 -11.32 -14.25 -1.65
C GLU A 19 -10.50 -14.59 -0.40
N GLU A 20 -9.81 -13.60 0.12
CA GLU A 20 -8.96 -13.75 1.30
C GLU A 20 -9.80 -13.54 2.59
N ASP A 21 -9.24 -13.89 3.74
CA ASP A 21 -9.90 -13.63 5.03
C ASP A 21 -10.20 -12.13 5.25
N GLY A 22 -11.41 -11.83 5.67
CA GLY A 22 -11.89 -10.47 5.91
C GLY A 22 -12.28 -9.74 4.62
N ALA A 23 -12.50 -8.43 4.73
CA ALA A 23 -12.79 -7.62 3.57
C ALA A 23 -11.54 -7.42 2.71
N THR A 24 -11.65 -7.64 1.42
CA THR A 24 -10.57 -7.49 0.45
C THR A 24 -10.88 -6.37 -0.55
N PRO A 25 -9.87 -5.56 -0.96
CA PRO A 25 -10.09 -4.58 -2.00
C PRO A 25 -10.25 -5.26 -3.36
N THR A 26 -11.16 -4.76 -4.17
CA THR A 26 -11.27 -5.16 -5.58
C THR A 26 -10.23 -4.38 -6.39
N LEU A 27 -9.34 -5.10 -7.04
CA LEU A 27 -8.36 -4.51 -7.96
C LEU A 27 -8.94 -4.47 -9.37
N PRO A 28 -8.54 -3.49 -10.21
CA PRO A 28 -9.00 -3.39 -11.58
C PRO A 28 -8.67 -4.63 -12.39
N SER A 29 -9.65 -5.15 -13.14
CA SER A 29 -9.46 -6.22 -14.12
C SER A 29 -8.98 -5.71 -15.48
N ASP A 30 -9.18 -4.41 -15.73
CA ASP A 30 -8.78 -3.74 -16.95
C ASP A 30 -8.06 -2.43 -16.63
N GLY A 31 -6.99 -2.15 -17.36
CA GLY A 31 -6.20 -0.95 -17.19
C GLY A 31 -5.23 -1.01 -16.00
N PRO A 32 -4.59 0.11 -15.68
CA PRO A 32 -3.52 0.10 -14.70
C PRO A 32 -4.04 -0.09 -13.28
N VAL A 33 -3.40 -0.98 -12.53
CA VAL A 33 -3.78 -1.32 -11.16
C VAL A 33 -3.84 -0.10 -10.23
N TRP A 34 -2.98 0.88 -10.43
CA TRP A 34 -3.02 2.13 -9.63
C TRP A 34 -4.27 2.99 -9.87
N SER A 35 -5.11 2.66 -10.87
CA SER A 35 -6.39 3.36 -11.06
C SER A 35 -7.31 3.21 -9.85
N VAL A 36 -7.14 2.16 -9.04
CA VAL A 36 -7.84 1.99 -7.76
C VAL A 36 -7.54 3.11 -6.76
N LEU A 37 -6.35 3.72 -6.87
CA LEU A 37 -5.94 4.85 -6.02
C LEU A 37 -6.47 6.20 -6.52
N ASN A 38 -7.16 6.26 -7.67
CA ASN A 38 -7.75 7.51 -8.15
C ASN A 38 -8.96 7.88 -7.26
N PRO A 39 -8.92 9.03 -6.57
CA PRO A 39 -10.03 9.44 -5.70
C PRO A 39 -11.35 9.66 -6.42
N ALA A 40 -11.32 9.91 -7.74
CA ALA A 40 -12.50 10.10 -8.58
C ALA A 40 -13.02 8.80 -9.21
N ASN A 41 -12.30 7.68 -9.06
CA ASN A 41 -12.73 6.40 -9.59
C ASN A 41 -13.92 5.86 -8.78
N PRO A 42 -15.10 5.65 -9.38
CA PRO A 42 -16.29 5.14 -8.68
C PRO A 42 -16.12 3.70 -8.16
N SER A 43 -15.11 2.97 -8.66
CA SER A 43 -14.71 1.64 -8.18
C SER A 43 -13.36 1.67 -7.44
N GLY A 44 -12.85 2.87 -7.12
CA GLY A 44 -11.57 3.05 -6.46
C GLY A 44 -11.64 2.82 -4.94
N LEU A 45 -10.48 2.87 -4.32
CA LEU A 45 -10.29 2.59 -2.88
C LEU A 45 -11.27 3.37 -1.99
N LYS A 46 -11.48 4.66 -2.27
CA LYS A 46 -12.42 5.48 -1.48
C LYS A 46 -13.86 5.00 -1.59
N ALA A 47 -14.29 4.70 -2.82
CA ALA A 47 -15.65 4.23 -3.06
C ALA A 47 -15.90 2.85 -2.45
N GLN A 48 -14.92 1.96 -2.52
CA GLN A 48 -14.99 0.63 -1.91
C GLN A 48 -15.02 0.73 -0.38
N MET A 49 -14.17 1.56 0.22
CA MET A 49 -14.12 1.73 1.66
C MET A 49 -15.42 2.32 2.23
N ALA A 50 -16.09 3.20 1.48
CA ALA A 50 -17.39 3.74 1.87
C ALA A 50 -18.53 2.70 1.87
N GLN A 51 -18.30 1.51 1.32
CA GLN A 51 -19.26 0.39 1.34
C GLN A 51 -19.02 -0.57 2.50
N LEU A 52 -17.89 -0.43 3.18
CA LEU A 52 -17.60 -1.24 4.36
C LEU A 52 -18.44 -0.77 5.55
N SER A 53 -18.86 -1.72 6.35
CA SER A 53 -19.54 -1.47 7.62
C SER A 53 -18.93 -2.35 8.69
N GLY A 54 -18.81 -1.82 9.90
CA GLY A 54 -18.25 -2.53 11.03
C GLY A 54 -17.78 -1.56 12.10
N ASP A 55 -17.27 -2.13 13.17
CA ASP A 55 -16.80 -1.41 14.35
C ASP A 55 -15.35 -1.80 14.70
N VAL A 56 -14.81 -1.19 15.72
CA VAL A 56 -13.56 -1.62 16.35
C VAL A 56 -13.85 -2.83 17.23
N ALA A 57 -13.70 -4.04 16.65
CA ALA A 57 -14.06 -5.29 17.31
C ALA A 57 -12.91 -5.94 18.09
N CYS A 58 -11.67 -5.49 17.92
CA CYS A 58 -10.51 -6.04 18.66
C CYS A 58 -10.59 -5.71 20.16
N THR A 59 -10.04 -6.60 20.99
CA THR A 59 -10.07 -6.48 22.46
C THR A 59 -8.92 -5.66 23.04
N ASN A 60 -7.99 -5.20 22.22
CA ASN A 60 -6.88 -4.38 22.66
C ASN A 60 -7.35 -2.99 23.15
N SER A 61 -6.53 -2.34 23.93
CA SER A 61 -6.81 -1.01 24.49
C SER A 61 -5.57 -0.12 24.46
N GLY A 62 -5.78 1.17 24.72
CA GLY A 62 -4.68 2.14 24.81
C GLY A 62 -4.20 2.69 23.47
N PHE A 63 -4.87 2.38 22.37
CA PHE A 63 -4.68 3.05 21.09
C PHE A 63 -5.71 4.18 20.90
N PHE A 64 -5.46 5.06 19.94
CA PHE A 64 -6.30 6.23 19.68
C PHE A 64 -7.08 6.06 18.39
N VAL A 65 -8.37 6.40 18.43
CA VAL A 65 -9.27 6.40 17.27
C VAL A 65 -9.78 7.81 17.04
N ARG A 66 -9.75 8.27 15.79
CA ARG A 66 -10.30 9.56 15.39
C ARG A 66 -11.06 9.44 14.06
N GLY A 67 -12.16 10.17 13.95
CA GLY A 67 -13.03 10.13 12.76
C GLY A 67 -14.01 8.99 12.81
N GLU A 68 -14.75 8.83 11.73
CA GLU A 68 -15.78 7.80 11.54
C GLU A 68 -15.23 6.65 10.69
N ASP A 69 -15.96 5.55 10.61
CA ASP A 69 -15.67 4.39 9.76
C ASP A 69 -14.28 3.77 10.01
N VAL A 70 -13.88 3.70 11.28
CA VAL A 70 -12.72 2.90 11.70
C VAL A 70 -13.16 1.48 11.97
N ILE A 71 -12.78 0.55 11.11
CA ILE A 71 -13.15 -0.86 11.20
C ILE A 71 -11.92 -1.67 11.56
N VAL A 72 -12.00 -2.44 12.65
CA VAL A 72 -10.92 -3.31 13.13
C VAL A 72 -11.47 -4.68 13.43
N ASP A 73 -10.94 -5.69 12.76
CA ASP A 73 -11.33 -7.09 12.97
C ASP A 73 -11.04 -7.55 14.41
N ALA A 74 -11.90 -8.45 14.92
CA ALA A 74 -11.80 -8.96 16.28
C ALA A 74 -10.47 -9.72 16.56
N THR A 75 -9.85 -10.28 15.53
CA THR A 75 -8.58 -11.02 15.62
C THR A 75 -7.36 -10.16 15.38
N ALA A 76 -7.55 -8.90 14.96
CA ALA A 76 -6.45 -7.97 14.77
C ALA A 76 -5.81 -7.57 16.11
N THR A 77 -4.53 -7.24 16.06
CA THR A 77 -3.78 -6.72 17.22
C THR A 77 -3.44 -5.26 16.98
N VAL A 78 -4.00 -4.36 17.80
CA VAL A 78 -3.66 -2.95 17.79
C VAL A 78 -2.98 -2.60 19.13
N GLU A 79 -1.70 -2.28 19.08
CA GLU A 79 -0.92 -2.00 20.29
C GLU A 79 -1.25 -0.62 20.87
N ALA A 80 -1.08 -0.47 22.18
CA ALA A 80 -1.21 0.81 22.87
C ALA A 80 -0.29 1.88 22.24
N GLY A 81 -0.82 3.09 22.10
CA GLY A 81 -0.09 4.20 21.45
C GLY A 81 -0.14 4.22 19.93
N ALA A 82 -0.81 3.29 19.27
CA ALA A 82 -1.13 3.41 17.86
C ALA A 82 -2.21 4.45 17.63
N TYR A 83 -2.21 5.09 16.45
CA TYR A 83 -3.22 6.07 16.03
C TYR A 83 -3.95 5.59 14.78
N LEU A 84 -5.27 5.46 14.86
CA LEU A 84 -6.14 5.10 13.73
C LEU A 84 -7.04 6.28 13.39
N ILE A 85 -7.01 6.73 12.13
CA ILE A 85 -7.87 7.79 11.62
C ILE A 85 -8.76 7.23 10.51
N GLY A 86 -10.07 7.31 10.71
CA GLY A 86 -11.06 6.86 9.76
C GLY A 86 -11.26 7.78 8.54
N PRO A 87 -11.80 7.25 7.44
CA PRO A 87 -12.12 5.83 7.28
C PRO A 87 -10.88 4.96 7.08
N CYS A 88 -10.78 3.84 7.78
CA CYS A 88 -9.72 2.84 7.59
C CYS A 88 -10.20 1.43 7.98
N TYR A 89 -9.56 0.43 7.41
CA TYR A 89 -9.84 -0.98 7.67
C TYR A 89 -8.60 -1.73 8.14
N ILE A 90 -8.72 -2.47 9.24
CA ILE A 90 -7.69 -3.36 9.80
C ILE A 90 -8.28 -4.77 9.82
N GLY A 91 -7.77 -5.62 8.94
CA GLY A 91 -8.27 -6.97 8.70
C GLY A 91 -7.82 -8.02 9.72
N PRO A 92 -8.28 -9.26 9.54
CA PRO A 92 -8.00 -10.37 10.44
C PRO A 92 -6.50 -10.58 10.68
N ARG A 93 -6.12 -10.80 11.95
CA ARG A 93 -4.73 -11.06 12.38
C ARG A 93 -3.71 -9.98 11.98
N ALA A 94 -4.18 -8.88 11.39
CA ALA A 94 -3.29 -7.75 11.10
C ALA A 94 -2.74 -7.16 12.40
N THR A 95 -1.53 -6.62 12.33
CA THR A 95 -0.86 -6.03 13.48
C THR A 95 -0.54 -4.57 13.23
N VAL A 96 -1.07 -3.69 14.10
CA VAL A 96 -0.72 -2.27 14.14
C VAL A 96 0.07 -2.01 15.42
N ARG A 97 1.36 -1.71 15.28
CA ARG A 97 2.27 -1.58 16.42
C ARG A 97 2.22 -0.19 17.04
N SER A 98 2.70 -0.08 18.26
CA SER A 98 2.81 1.16 19.03
C SER A 98 3.50 2.27 18.21
N GLY A 99 2.92 3.48 18.24
CA GLY A 99 3.41 4.62 17.49
C GLY A 99 3.12 4.61 15.99
N ALA A 100 2.41 3.59 15.47
CA ALA A 100 1.94 3.60 14.10
C ALA A 100 0.88 4.68 13.90
N TYR A 101 0.89 5.33 12.71
CA TYR A 101 -0.05 6.36 12.32
C TYR A 101 -0.81 5.92 11.07
N VAL A 102 -1.93 5.24 11.28
CA VAL A 102 -2.82 4.75 10.21
C VAL A 102 -3.82 5.85 9.90
N ARG A 103 -3.68 6.43 8.72
CA ARG A 103 -4.53 7.53 8.26
C ARG A 103 -5.62 7.05 7.32
N GLU A 104 -6.43 8.02 6.93
CA GLU A 104 -7.63 7.83 6.13
C GLU A 104 -7.35 7.04 4.86
N TYR A 105 -8.26 6.15 4.54
CA TYR A 105 -8.24 5.26 3.38
C TYR A 105 -7.06 4.28 3.37
N SER A 106 -6.57 3.90 4.55
CA SER A 106 -5.64 2.78 4.70
C SER A 106 -6.43 1.46 4.78
N TRP A 107 -6.20 0.57 3.83
CA TRP A 107 -6.78 -0.78 3.81
C TRP A 107 -5.70 -1.80 4.13
N ILE A 108 -5.75 -2.31 5.35
CA ILE A 108 -4.77 -3.25 5.88
C ILE A 108 -5.40 -4.63 5.89
N CYS A 109 -5.01 -5.49 4.93
CA CYS A 109 -5.56 -6.84 4.79
C CYS A 109 -5.07 -7.80 5.88
N ALA A 110 -5.58 -9.03 5.84
CA ALA A 110 -5.23 -10.08 6.79
C ALA A 110 -3.70 -10.29 6.92
N ASP A 111 -3.24 -10.54 8.13
CA ASP A 111 -1.82 -10.83 8.47
C ASP A 111 -0.82 -9.71 8.11
N ALA A 112 -1.30 -8.55 7.64
CA ALA A 112 -0.43 -7.42 7.29
C ALA A 112 0.07 -6.70 8.56
N VAL A 113 1.22 -6.02 8.43
CA VAL A 113 1.85 -5.33 9.56
C VAL A 113 2.09 -3.87 9.23
N VAL A 114 1.53 -2.98 10.07
CA VAL A 114 1.90 -1.57 10.15
C VAL A 114 2.68 -1.38 11.45
N GLY A 115 3.98 -1.21 11.34
CA GLY A 115 4.89 -1.27 12.49
C GLY A 115 5.14 0.07 13.16
N HIS A 116 6.08 0.05 14.11
CA HIS A 116 6.42 1.22 14.93
C HIS A 116 6.82 2.44 14.08
N ALA A 117 6.22 3.60 14.41
CA ALA A 117 6.43 4.87 13.72
C ALA A 117 6.27 4.81 12.19
N THR A 118 5.46 3.88 11.71
CA THR A 118 5.07 3.80 10.30
C THR A 118 3.80 4.61 10.06
N GLU A 119 3.83 5.42 9.02
CA GLU A 119 2.65 6.15 8.55
C GLU A 119 2.10 5.49 7.29
N THR A 120 0.79 5.21 7.29
CA THR A 120 0.03 4.79 6.10
C THR A 120 -1.07 5.79 5.79
N LYS A 121 -1.32 6.05 4.52
CA LYS A 121 -2.37 6.97 4.07
C LYS A 121 -2.81 6.60 2.65
N HIS A 122 -4.11 6.42 2.45
CA HIS A 122 -4.68 6.13 1.13
C HIS A 122 -3.88 5.01 0.43
N ALA A 123 -3.74 3.89 1.12
CA ALA A 123 -2.85 2.80 0.72
C ALA A 123 -3.50 1.44 0.97
N ILE A 124 -3.09 0.47 0.17
CA ILE A 124 -3.52 -0.92 0.28
C ILE A 124 -2.30 -1.76 0.67
N LEU A 125 -2.39 -2.46 1.79
CA LEU A 125 -1.47 -3.52 2.17
C LEU A 125 -2.19 -4.85 1.98
N LEU A 126 -1.85 -5.59 0.92
CA LEU A 126 -2.41 -6.90 0.63
C LEU A 126 -1.97 -7.94 1.69
N PRO A 127 -2.59 -9.13 1.74
CA PRO A 127 -2.36 -10.09 2.81
C PRO A 127 -0.88 -10.37 3.08
N GLY A 128 -0.50 -10.28 4.36
CA GLY A 128 0.87 -10.52 4.80
C GLY A 128 1.90 -9.45 4.42
N ALA A 129 1.49 -8.35 3.77
CA ALA A 129 2.39 -7.23 3.47
C ALA A 129 2.87 -6.54 4.75
N LYS A 130 4.14 -6.11 4.78
CA LYS A 130 4.76 -5.58 5.99
C LYS A 130 5.46 -4.25 5.75
N ALA A 131 5.05 -3.24 6.52
CA ALA A 131 5.73 -1.96 6.69
C ALA A 131 6.12 -1.81 8.18
N PRO A 132 7.17 -2.53 8.65
CA PRO A 132 7.32 -2.83 10.08
C PRO A 132 8.00 -1.75 10.92
N HIS A 133 8.75 -0.80 10.30
CA HIS A 133 9.56 0.16 11.06
C HIS A 133 9.81 1.46 10.30
N PHE A 134 9.36 2.60 10.84
CA PHE A 134 9.70 3.94 10.34
C PHE A 134 9.40 4.15 8.85
N ASN A 135 8.38 3.48 8.34
CA ASN A 135 8.05 3.53 6.92
C ASN A 135 7.05 4.65 6.64
N TYR A 136 7.09 5.17 5.40
CA TYR A 136 6.02 6.00 4.86
C TYR A 136 5.39 5.30 3.66
N VAL A 137 4.09 5.03 3.74
CA VAL A 137 3.29 4.35 2.71
C VAL A 137 2.10 5.24 2.35
N GLY A 138 2.30 6.11 1.38
CA GLY A 138 1.26 7.02 0.90
C GLY A 138 0.86 6.74 -0.53
N ASP A 139 -0.46 6.71 -0.81
CA ASP A 139 -1.04 6.53 -2.14
C ASP A 139 -0.35 5.37 -2.90
N SER A 140 -0.28 4.19 -2.26
CA SER A 140 0.54 3.05 -2.67
C SER A 140 -0.17 1.72 -2.49
N ILE A 141 0.31 0.68 -3.19
CA ILE A 141 -0.16 -0.70 -3.04
C ILE A 141 1.05 -1.59 -2.73
N LEU A 142 0.98 -2.34 -1.65
CA LEU A 142 1.95 -3.38 -1.31
C LEU A 142 1.32 -4.74 -1.58
N GLY A 143 1.96 -5.51 -2.45
CA GLY A 143 1.57 -6.86 -2.82
C GLY A 143 1.66 -7.85 -1.65
N LYS A 144 1.03 -8.99 -1.82
CA LYS A 144 1.01 -10.09 -0.86
C LYS A 144 2.43 -10.47 -0.44
N GLY A 145 2.69 -10.49 0.85
CA GLY A 145 4.01 -10.81 1.38
C GLY A 145 5.13 -9.79 1.12
N ALA A 146 4.86 -8.66 0.47
CA ALA A 146 5.87 -7.60 0.30
C ALA A 146 6.38 -7.10 1.66
N ASN A 147 7.68 -6.81 1.76
CA ASN A 147 8.29 -6.40 3.02
C ASN A 147 9.19 -5.16 2.85
N LEU A 148 8.88 -4.12 3.59
CA LEU A 148 9.68 -2.90 3.61
C LEU A 148 10.75 -2.97 4.69
N GLY A 149 12.01 -2.71 4.31
CA GLY A 149 13.08 -2.48 5.28
C GLY A 149 12.82 -1.23 6.14
N ALA A 150 13.46 -1.14 7.29
CA ALA A 150 13.29 -0.01 8.19
C ALA A 150 13.63 1.32 7.50
N GLY A 151 12.76 2.32 7.65
CA GLY A 151 12.98 3.62 7.05
C GLY A 151 12.71 3.71 5.54
N THR A 152 12.20 2.67 4.90
CA THR A 152 11.76 2.76 3.50
C THR A 152 10.64 3.78 3.35
N LYS A 153 10.73 4.60 2.30
CA LYS A 153 9.72 5.63 2.01
C LYS A 153 9.20 5.49 0.59
N LEU A 154 7.89 5.44 0.44
CA LEU A 154 7.21 5.48 -0.84
C LEU A 154 6.74 6.93 -1.08
N SER A 155 7.59 7.71 -1.76
CA SER A 155 7.31 9.12 -2.02
C SER A 155 6.15 9.26 -3.01
N ASN A 156 5.09 9.96 -2.63
CA ASN A 156 3.84 10.00 -3.38
C ASN A 156 3.55 11.33 -4.08
N LEU A 157 4.42 12.32 -3.92
CA LEU A 157 4.22 13.66 -4.48
C LEU A 157 5.51 14.15 -5.13
N ARG A 158 5.39 14.70 -6.33
CA ARG A 158 6.50 15.37 -7.01
C ARG A 158 6.78 16.72 -6.35
N ASN A 159 8.04 17.14 -6.32
CA ASN A 159 8.44 18.42 -5.74
C ASN A 159 7.83 19.64 -6.44
N ASP A 160 7.52 19.52 -7.75
CA ASP A 160 6.83 20.55 -8.52
C ASP A 160 5.30 20.51 -8.36
N GLY A 161 4.77 19.52 -7.61
CA GLY A 161 3.34 19.36 -7.37
C GLY A 161 2.52 18.90 -8.59
N GLY A 162 3.18 18.57 -9.71
CA GLY A 162 2.55 18.13 -10.95
C GLY A 162 2.06 16.67 -10.89
N GLU A 163 1.45 16.24 -11.99
CA GLU A 163 1.02 14.85 -12.18
C GLU A 163 2.21 13.89 -12.14
N VAL A 164 2.04 12.74 -11.48
CA VAL A 164 3.05 11.69 -11.45
C VAL A 164 3.11 10.98 -12.80
N HIS A 165 4.30 10.81 -13.33
CA HIS A 165 4.54 10.07 -14.57
C HIS A 165 5.35 8.82 -14.28
N LEU A 166 4.88 7.68 -14.77
CA LEU A 166 5.65 6.45 -14.76
C LEU A 166 6.76 6.53 -15.82
N ARG A 167 7.90 5.96 -15.51
CA ARG A 167 9.07 5.94 -16.41
C ARG A 167 9.42 4.50 -16.72
N HIS A 168 9.48 4.14 -18.00
CA HIS A 168 9.96 2.85 -18.46
C HIS A 168 10.87 3.06 -19.67
N GLY A 169 12.17 2.82 -19.51
CA GLY A 169 13.17 3.17 -20.52
C GLY A 169 13.13 4.68 -20.85
N GLN A 170 12.95 5.01 -22.11
CA GLN A 170 12.83 6.40 -22.61
C GLN A 170 11.39 6.96 -22.52
N HIS A 171 10.43 6.15 -22.17
CA HIS A 171 9.02 6.53 -22.16
C HIS A 171 8.59 7.13 -20.82
N ARG A 172 7.71 8.12 -20.91
CA ARG A 172 7.02 8.70 -19.75
C ARG A 172 5.53 8.66 -20.01
N ILE A 173 4.79 8.06 -19.10
CA ILE A 173 3.34 7.94 -19.20
C ILE A 173 2.69 8.63 -18.02
N PRO A 174 1.71 9.50 -18.27
CA PRO A 174 0.93 10.11 -17.24
C PRO A 174 0.15 9.04 -16.47
N SER A 175 0.19 9.10 -15.13
CA SER A 175 -0.57 8.18 -14.29
C SER A 175 -2.05 8.54 -14.14
N GLY A 176 -2.42 9.77 -14.51
CA GLY A 176 -3.71 10.37 -14.18
C GLY A 176 -3.79 10.86 -12.71
N LEU A 177 -2.72 10.75 -11.94
CA LEU A 177 -2.72 11.03 -10.50
C LEU A 177 -1.70 12.11 -10.13
N ARG A 178 -2.13 13.07 -9.32
CA ARG A 178 -1.23 14.05 -8.71
C ARG A 178 -0.45 13.47 -7.53
N LYS A 179 -1.04 12.51 -6.82
CA LYS A 179 -0.41 11.74 -5.74
C LYS A 179 -0.44 10.27 -6.11
N PHE A 180 0.74 9.69 -6.21
CA PHE A 180 0.92 8.27 -6.48
C PHE A 180 2.32 7.87 -5.98
N GLY A 181 2.38 7.01 -4.99
CA GLY A 181 3.62 6.50 -4.41
C GLY A 181 4.20 5.37 -5.25
N ALA A 182 3.95 4.16 -4.85
CA ALA A 182 4.45 2.98 -5.55
C ALA A 182 3.43 1.83 -5.59
N VAL A 183 3.60 0.96 -6.57
CA VAL A 183 3.02 -0.38 -6.58
C VAL A 183 4.15 -1.38 -6.44
N LEU A 184 4.14 -2.14 -5.37
CA LEU A 184 5.10 -3.20 -5.11
C LEU A 184 4.40 -4.54 -5.30
N GLY A 185 4.86 -5.33 -6.27
CA GLY A 185 4.33 -6.66 -6.56
C GLY A 185 4.50 -7.64 -5.39
N GLU A 186 3.96 -8.84 -5.54
CA GLU A 186 4.07 -9.87 -4.52
C GLU A 186 5.53 -10.22 -4.21
N GLY A 187 5.83 -10.42 -2.93
CA GLY A 187 7.16 -10.84 -2.48
C GLY A 187 8.26 -9.79 -2.63
N VAL A 188 7.95 -8.55 -3.04
CA VAL A 188 8.95 -7.48 -3.12
C VAL A 188 9.59 -7.23 -1.76
N ALA A 189 10.92 -7.15 -1.72
CA ALA A 189 11.67 -6.86 -0.51
C ALA A 189 12.53 -5.60 -0.69
N THR A 190 12.40 -4.63 0.22
CA THR A 190 13.25 -3.44 0.20
C THR A 190 14.19 -3.40 1.39
N GLY A 191 15.42 -2.96 1.15
CA GLY A 191 16.43 -2.73 2.19
C GLY A 191 16.14 -1.45 2.99
N CYS A 192 16.80 -1.33 4.14
CA CYS A 192 16.65 -0.16 5.02
C CYS A 192 16.97 1.16 4.30
N ASN A 193 16.18 2.20 4.62
CA ASN A 193 16.34 3.56 4.07
C ASN A 193 16.27 3.65 2.53
N SER A 194 15.74 2.65 1.85
CA SER A 194 15.48 2.79 0.42
C SER A 194 14.33 3.76 0.16
N VAL A 195 14.34 4.39 -1.01
CA VAL A 195 13.33 5.37 -1.41
C VAL A 195 12.75 4.98 -2.76
N MET A 196 11.43 4.84 -2.81
CA MET A 196 10.69 4.73 -4.07
C MET A 196 10.22 6.14 -4.46
N ASN A 197 10.69 6.63 -5.61
CA ASN A 197 10.20 7.88 -6.17
C ASN A 197 8.74 7.75 -6.64
N PRO A 198 7.98 8.86 -6.75
CA PRO A 198 6.60 8.81 -7.19
C PRO A 198 6.43 8.06 -8.52
N GLY A 199 5.49 7.11 -8.57
CA GLY A 199 5.18 6.31 -9.74
C GLY A 199 6.10 5.10 -9.96
N VAL A 200 6.78 4.63 -8.93
CA VAL A 200 7.53 3.37 -9.01
C VAL A 200 6.57 2.19 -9.07
N VAL A 201 6.84 1.27 -9.99
CA VAL A 201 6.21 -0.06 -10.03
C VAL A 201 7.31 -1.10 -10.03
N LEU A 202 7.31 -1.99 -9.06
CA LEU A 202 8.21 -3.14 -8.98
C LEU A 202 7.41 -4.43 -9.20
N GLY A 203 7.80 -5.21 -10.20
CA GLY A 203 7.25 -6.55 -10.42
C GLY A 203 7.55 -7.50 -9.26
N CYS A 204 6.89 -8.66 -9.25
CA CYS A 204 7.02 -9.66 -8.19
C CYS A 204 8.47 -10.00 -7.86
N ASN A 205 8.74 -10.30 -6.59
CA ASN A 205 10.03 -10.74 -6.06
C ASN A 205 11.21 -9.77 -6.30
N SER A 206 10.95 -8.53 -6.74
CA SER A 206 12.02 -7.54 -6.90
C SER A 206 12.67 -7.22 -5.56
N VAL A 207 13.99 -6.98 -5.59
CA VAL A 207 14.78 -6.70 -4.40
C VAL A 207 15.47 -5.35 -4.53
N VAL A 208 15.33 -4.52 -3.53
CA VAL A 208 16.00 -3.22 -3.42
C VAL A 208 17.00 -3.26 -2.26
N TRP A 209 18.25 -2.92 -2.52
CA TRP A 209 19.26 -2.88 -1.46
C TRP A 209 19.10 -1.66 -0.55
N PRO A 210 19.72 -1.67 0.65
CA PRO A 210 19.68 -0.53 1.57
C PRO A 210 20.22 0.75 0.93
N ASN A 211 19.60 1.89 1.27
CA ASN A 211 19.96 3.24 0.81
C ASN A 211 19.84 3.47 -0.71
N VAL A 212 19.17 2.57 -1.43
CA VAL A 212 18.96 2.73 -2.87
C VAL A 212 17.70 3.55 -3.13
N THR A 213 17.78 4.47 -4.11
CA THR A 213 16.64 5.20 -4.64
C THR A 213 16.23 4.59 -5.98
N VAL A 214 14.97 4.16 -6.07
CA VAL A 214 14.39 3.56 -7.27
C VAL A 214 13.48 4.55 -7.98
N THR A 215 13.50 4.53 -9.30
CA THR A 215 12.61 5.35 -10.15
C THR A 215 12.15 4.54 -11.33
N GLY A 216 10.85 4.57 -11.64
CA GLY A 216 10.29 3.96 -12.84
C GLY A 216 9.65 2.60 -12.61
N VAL A 217 9.42 1.91 -13.73
CA VAL A 217 8.73 0.63 -13.78
C VAL A 217 9.74 -0.46 -14.09
N HIS A 218 9.71 -1.52 -13.31
CA HIS A 218 10.66 -2.64 -13.38
C HIS A 218 9.93 -3.97 -13.38
N GLU A 219 10.44 -4.90 -14.15
CA GLU A 219 9.91 -6.26 -14.27
C GLU A 219 10.11 -7.07 -12.96
N ALA A 220 9.45 -8.24 -12.92
CA ALA A 220 9.64 -9.20 -11.84
C ALA A 220 11.12 -9.60 -11.70
N ASP A 221 11.50 -10.02 -10.48
CA ASP A 221 12.83 -10.48 -10.13
C ASP A 221 13.95 -9.43 -10.35
N SER A 222 13.59 -8.14 -10.48
CA SER A 222 14.57 -7.08 -10.67
C SER A 222 15.38 -6.82 -9.39
N LEU A 223 16.67 -6.48 -9.57
CA LEU A 223 17.60 -6.21 -8.49
C LEU A 223 18.15 -4.80 -8.58
N HIS A 224 17.93 -4.00 -7.53
CA HIS A 224 18.37 -2.61 -7.42
C HIS A 224 19.46 -2.49 -6.34
N ARG A 225 20.64 -2.07 -6.77
CA ARG A 225 21.85 -1.93 -5.92
C ARG A 225 22.39 -0.53 -5.95
#